data_71c5905856c55520a79f2960d57e6b35
#
_entry.id   71c5905856c55520a79f2960d57e6b35
#
_cell.length_a   1.000
_cell.length_b   1.000
_cell.length_c   1.000
_cell.angle_alpha   90.00
_cell.angle_beta   90.00
_cell.angle_gamma   90.00
#
_symmetry.space_group_name_H-M   'P 1'
#
loop_
_entity.id
_entity.type
_entity.pdbx_description
1 polymer ?
#
loop_
_entity_poly.entity_id
_entity_poly.type
_entity_poly.pdbx_seq_one_letter_code
_entity_poly.pdbx_strand_id
1 'polypeptide(L)'
;FGKDSQRYALIGVPLGDFDVGYTNSVAGLSAETQAAPEGMYRYNKHHLVPFGEFIPPGFRWFVQMMNMPLGDFTRGPLNAPPFAVRDQRVAPNICYEDLYGEELAARFADPRQAPTIMANVSNLAWFGEQVAIHQHLQIARMRSLEFQLPTLRATNTGATVVIDHEGL
;
A
#
# COMPACT_ATOMS: atom_id res chain seq x y z
N PHE A 1 -16.94 11.27 8.49
CA PHE A 1 -16.01 11.33 9.63
C PHE A 1 -16.29 12.62 10.42
N GLY A 2 -17.18 12.57 11.43
CA GLY A 2 -17.41 13.68 12.34
C GLY A 2 -16.41 13.66 13.50
N LYS A 3 -16.29 14.78 14.23
CA LYS A 3 -15.35 14.93 15.37
C LYS A 3 -15.49 13.84 16.45
N ASP A 4 -16.67 13.23 16.56
CA ASP A 4 -16.99 12.18 17.55
C ASP A 4 -17.02 10.78 16.92
N SER A 5 -16.58 10.62 15.67
CA SER A 5 -16.69 9.35 14.99
C SER A 5 -15.49 8.46 15.35
N GLN A 6 -15.76 7.25 15.79
CA GLN A 6 -14.76 6.18 15.94
C GLN A 6 -14.54 5.44 14.61
N ARG A 7 -14.62 6.17 13.49
CA ARG A 7 -14.47 5.61 12.15
C ARG A 7 -13.09 5.90 11.61
N TYR A 8 -12.54 4.90 10.95
CA TYR A 8 -11.23 4.96 10.32
C TYR A 8 -11.36 4.53 8.87
N ALA A 9 -10.61 5.14 7.97
CA ALA A 9 -10.54 4.73 6.58
C ALA A 9 -9.11 4.77 6.06
N LEU A 10 -8.76 3.78 5.25
CA LEU A 10 -7.56 3.75 4.41
C LEU A 10 -8.00 3.79 2.96
N ILE A 11 -7.51 4.77 2.21
CA ILE A 11 -7.94 5.03 0.83
C ILE A 11 -6.69 5.06 -0.06
N GLY A 12 -6.63 4.15 -1.04
CA GLY A 12 -5.60 4.17 -2.08
C GLY A 12 -5.83 5.34 -3.03
N VAL A 13 -4.86 6.25 -3.16
CA VAL A 13 -4.96 7.46 -3.95
C VAL A 13 -3.58 7.98 -4.35
N PRO A 14 -3.38 8.49 -5.57
CA PRO A 14 -2.17 9.27 -5.87
C PRO A 14 -2.19 10.58 -5.10
N LEU A 15 -1.07 10.91 -4.45
CA LEU A 15 -0.89 12.16 -3.71
C LEU A 15 0.35 12.89 -4.22
N GLY A 16 0.25 14.21 -4.31
CA GLY A 16 1.33 15.09 -4.77
C GLY A 16 0.82 16.19 -5.68
N ASP A 17 1.75 16.89 -6.30
CA ASP A 17 1.50 17.92 -7.28
C ASP A 17 2.62 17.92 -8.34
N PHE A 18 2.54 18.87 -9.27
CA PHE A 18 3.53 18.98 -10.37
C PHE A 18 4.91 19.47 -9.90
N ASP A 19 4.99 20.13 -8.75
CA ASP A 19 6.24 20.71 -8.26
C ASP A 19 7.07 19.71 -7.46
N VAL A 20 6.41 18.91 -6.61
CA VAL A 20 7.07 17.89 -5.76
C VAL A 20 6.96 16.48 -6.29
N GLY A 21 6.19 16.28 -7.36
CA GLY A 21 5.91 14.97 -7.95
C GLY A 21 4.78 14.22 -7.25
N TYR A 22 4.38 13.12 -7.86
CA TYR A 22 3.29 12.26 -7.37
C TYR A 22 3.84 11.00 -6.71
N THR A 23 3.10 10.50 -5.72
CA THR A 23 3.33 9.21 -5.08
C THR A 23 2.09 8.34 -5.21
N ASN A 24 2.26 7.03 -5.39
CA ASN A 24 1.20 6.07 -5.20
C ASN A 24 1.05 5.85 -3.69
N SER A 25 -0.11 6.18 -3.12
CA SER A 25 -0.23 6.36 -1.68
C SER A 25 -1.49 5.73 -1.11
N VAL A 26 -1.47 5.54 0.20
CA VAL A 26 -2.65 5.28 1.03
C VAL A 26 -2.82 6.45 1.98
N ALA A 27 -3.95 7.13 1.87
CA ALA A 27 -4.39 8.14 2.82
C ALA A 27 -5.16 7.49 3.97
N GLY A 28 -4.80 7.81 5.21
CA GLY A 28 -5.52 7.37 6.41
C GLY A 28 -6.32 8.52 7.02
N LEU A 29 -7.59 8.29 7.24
CA LEU A 29 -8.53 9.26 7.78
C LEU A 29 -9.11 8.77 9.11
N SER A 30 -9.09 9.64 10.11
CA SER A 30 -9.77 9.47 11.39
C SER A 30 -10.20 10.85 11.93
N ALA A 31 -10.94 10.89 13.02
CA ALA A 31 -11.24 12.17 13.68
C ALA A 31 -9.98 12.87 14.17
N GLU A 32 -8.98 12.10 14.61
CA GLU A 32 -7.70 12.61 15.11
C GLU A 32 -6.84 13.19 13.97
N THR A 33 -6.77 12.51 12.82
CA THR A 33 -5.98 12.97 11.67
C THR A 33 -6.55 14.24 11.04
N GLN A 34 -7.86 14.49 11.14
CA GLN A 34 -8.48 15.74 10.69
C GLN A 34 -8.09 16.93 11.56
N ALA A 35 -7.82 16.69 12.83
CA ALA A 35 -7.43 17.75 13.78
C ALA A 35 -5.92 17.97 13.86
N ALA A 36 -5.11 17.07 13.26
CA ALA A 36 -3.67 17.16 13.31
C ALA A 36 -3.14 18.29 12.40
N PRO A 37 -2.16 19.09 12.88
CA PRO A 37 -1.53 20.14 12.07
C PRO A 37 -0.86 19.64 10.80
N GLU A 38 -0.39 18.39 10.82
CA GLU A 38 0.29 17.72 9.71
C GLU A 38 -0.69 17.08 8.70
N GLY A 39 -1.98 17.15 8.98
CA GLY A 39 -3.01 16.61 8.11
C GLY A 39 -3.23 15.10 8.26
N MET A 40 -3.72 14.47 7.19
CA MET A 40 -4.04 13.04 7.18
C MET A 40 -2.80 12.17 7.23
N TYR A 41 -2.94 10.96 7.79
CA TYR A 41 -1.92 9.92 7.67
C TYR A 41 -1.64 9.62 6.19
N ARG A 42 -0.36 9.39 5.88
CA ARG A 42 0.08 9.11 4.52
C ARG A 42 1.10 7.98 4.51
N TYR A 43 0.80 6.95 3.75
CA TYR A 43 1.75 5.93 3.34
C TYR A 43 2.05 6.10 1.86
N ASN A 44 3.30 6.19 1.47
CA ASN A 44 3.73 6.24 0.08
C ASN A 44 4.39 4.92 -0.29
N LYS A 45 3.99 4.36 -1.41
CA LYS A 45 4.53 3.10 -1.94
C LYS A 45 6.05 3.17 -2.05
N HIS A 46 6.72 2.20 -1.45
CA HIS A 46 8.17 2.08 -1.49
C HIS A 46 8.64 1.36 -2.75
N HIS A 47 8.06 0.19 -3.02
CA HIS A 47 8.44 -0.64 -4.16
C HIS A 47 7.58 -0.33 -5.39
N LEU A 48 8.13 0.51 -6.29
CA LEU A 48 7.44 0.94 -7.50
C LEU A 48 7.56 -0.06 -8.62
N VAL A 49 6.50 -0.21 -9.43
CA VAL A 49 6.47 -1.08 -10.62
C VAL A 49 7.31 -0.50 -11.74
N PRO A 50 8.38 -1.21 -12.19
CA PRO A 50 9.12 -0.77 -13.37
C PRO A 50 8.21 -0.68 -14.59
N PHE A 51 8.38 0.37 -15.39
CA PHE A 51 7.57 0.70 -16.58
C PHE A 51 6.07 0.96 -16.33
N GLY A 52 5.59 0.78 -15.09
CA GLY A 52 4.22 1.11 -14.70
C GLY A 52 4.14 2.36 -13.84
N GLU A 53 5.06 2.50 -12.91
CA GLU A 53 5.10 3.60 -11.93
C GLU A 53 6.38 4.42 -12.01
N PHE A 54 7.46 3.89 -12.59
CA PHE A 54 8.68 4.64 -12.86
C PHE A 54 9.38 4.08 -14.11
N ILE A 55 10.20 4.93 -14.72
CA ILE A 55 11.02 4.54 -15.87
C ILE A 55 12.43 4.23 -15.37
N PRO A 56 12.91 2.97 -15.53
CA PRO A 56 14.28 2.64 -15.17
C PRO A 56 15.31 3.53 -15.88
N PRO A 57 16.43 3.87 -15.23
CA PRO A 57 17.49 4.65 -15.85
C PRO A 57 17.93 4.07 -17.19
N GLY A 58 18.07 4.92 -18.21
CA GLY A 58 18.47 4.52 -19.57
C GLY A 58 17.32 4.09 -20.50
N PHE A 59 16.10 3.93 -20.01
CA PHE A 59 14.97 3.46 -20.82
C PHE A 59 13.95 4.55 -21.21
N ARG A 60 14.21 5.82 -20.94
CA ARG A 60 13.30 6.94 -21.29
C ARG A 60 13.01 6.99 -22.80
N TRP A 61 13.98 6.74 -23.65
CA TRP A 61 13.82 6.70 -25.09
C TRP A 61 12.82 5.61 -25.54
N PHE A 62 12.83 4.46 -24.89
CA PHE A 62 11.93 3.35 -25.18
C PHE A 62 10.48 3.71 -24.84
N VAL A 63 10.25 4.30 -23.68
CA VAL A 63 8.93 4.74 -23.24
C VAL A 63 8.35 5.83 -24.14
N GLN A 64 9.19 6.77 -24.57
CA GLN A 64 8.81 7.81 -25.53
C GLN A 64 8.43 7.22 -26.89
N MET A 65 9.22 6.24 -27.38
CA MET A 65 8.95 5.54 -28.61
C MET A 65 7.61 4.76 -28.57
N MET A 66 7.29 4.17 -27.43
CA MET A 66 6.06 3.40 -27.21
C MET A 66 4.85 4.27 -26.86
N ASN A 67 5.03 5.60 -26.75
CA ASN A 67 3.99 6.57 -26.40
C ASN A 67 3.14 6.15 -25.16
N MET A 68 3.83 5.58 -24.14
CA MET A 68 3.18 5.12 -22.92
C MET A 68 2.95 6.32 -21.98
N PRO A 69 1.73 6.60 -21.53
CA PRO A 69 1.43 7.69 -20.60
C PRO A 69 1.82 7.25 -19.18
N LEU A 70 3.12 7.25 -18.88
CA LEU A 70 3.64 6.85 -17.57
C LEU A 70 3.98 8.09 -16.75
N GLY A 71 3.50 8.09 -15.49
CA GLY A 71 3.95 9.02 -14.48
C GLY A 71 5.22 8.48 -13.79
N ASP A 72 6.23 9.33 -13.60
CA ASP A 72 7.33 9.02 -12.68
C ASP A 72 6.82 9.27 -11.24
N PHE A 73 6.38 8.22 -10.58
CA PHE A 73 6.05 8.30 -9.15
C PHE A 73 7.32 8.36 -8.30
N THR A 74 7.23 9.10 -7.22
CA THR A 74 8.30 9.16 -6.21
C THR A 74 8.12 8.06 -5.18
N ARG A 75 9.22 7.39 -4.80
CA ARG A 75 9.22 6.34 -3.79
C ARG A 75 9.00 6.90 -2.39
N GLY A 76 8.24 6.17 -1.58
CA GLY A 76 8.13 6.41 -0.15
C GLY A 76 9.30 5.81 0.65
N PRO A 77 9.39 6.11 1.96
CA PRO A 77 10.35 5.51 2.86
C PRO A 77 10.04 4.03 3.09
N LEU A 78 11.08 3.20 3.29
CA LEU A 78 10.93 1.79 3.61
C LEU A 78 10.22 1.59 4.97
N ASN A 79 10.62 2.36 5.97
CA ASN A 79 10.12 2.28 7.35
C ASN A 79 9.02 3.32 7.60
N ALA A 80 7.92 3.22 6.84
CA ALA A 80 6.76 4.07 7.10
C ALA A 80 6.05 3.62 8.40
N PRO A 81 5.67 4.56 9.28
CA PRO A 81 4.93 4.21 10.50
C PRO A 81 3.57 3.63 10.17
N PRO A 82 3.02 2.73 11.00
CA PRO A 82 1.67 2.21 10.81
C PRO A 82 0.61 3.28 11.09
N PHE A 83 -0.56 3.08 10.52
CA PHE A 83 -1.75 3.87 10.82
C PHE A 83 -2.38 3.38 12.13
N ALA A 84 -2.55 4.28 13.09
CA ALA A 84 -3.16 3.95 14.36
C ALA A 84 -4.69 3.84 14.22
N VAL A 85 -5.25 2.71 14.65
CA VAL A 85 -6.68 2.43 14.69
C VAL A 85 -6.99 1.90 16.09
N ARG A 86 -7.35 2.78 17.00
CA ARG A 86 -7.49 2.47 18.44
C ARG A 86 -6.18 1.88 18.99
N ASP A 87 -6.23 0.64 19.49
CA ASP A 87 -5.09 -0.13 19.99
C ASP A 87 -4.31 -0.88 18.91
N GLN A 88 -4.79 -0.85 17.66
CA GLN A 88 -4.17 -1.54 16.53
C GLN A 88 -3.24 -0.64 15.74
N ARG A 89 -2.22 -1.24 15.17
CA ARG A 89 -1.25 -0.62 14.26
C ARG A 89 -1.36 -1.26 12.89
N VAL A 90 -2.06 -0.58 11.98
CA VAL A 90 -2.33 -1.08 10.64
C VAL A 90 -1.20 -0.66 9.70
N ALA A 91 -0.49 -1.62 9.12
CA ALA A 91 0.56 -1.36 8.14
C ALA A 91 0.01 -1.47 6.71
N PRO A 92 -0.18 -0.34 6.00
CA PRO A 92 -0.57 -0.39 4.60
C PRO A 92 0.59 -0.90 3.73
N ASN A 93 0.24 -1.60 2.66
CA ASN A 93 1.10 -1.86 1.52
C ASN A 93 0.26 -1.79 0.23
N ILE A 94 0.90 -1.54 -0.91
CA ILE A 94 0.19 -1.26 -2.15
C ILE A 94 0.55 -2.30 -3.21
N CYS A 95 -0.49 -3.00 -3.67
CA CYS A 95 -0.40 -3.95 -4.77
C CYS A 95 0.65 -5.04 -4.47
N TYR A 96 1.63 -5.24 -5.36
CA TYR A 96 2.61 -6.31 -5.27
C TYR A 96 3.74 -6.07 -4.25
N GLU A 97 3.67 -5.03 -3.44
CA GLU A 97 4.60 -4.87 -2.29
C GLU A 97 4.57 -6.06 -1.33
N ASP A 98 3.45 -6.80 -1.29
CA ASP A 98 3.34 -8.05 -0.54
C ASP A 98 4.23 -9.19 -1.06
N LEU A 99 4.83 -9.08 -2.26
CA LEU A 99 5.88 -9.97 -2.73
C LEU A 99 7.20 -9.84 -1.95
N TYR A 100 7.48 -8.66 -1.41
CA TYR A 100 8.78 -8.31 -0.81
C TYR A 100 8.73 -8.45 0.71
N GLY A 101 8.79 -9.69 1.20
CA GLY A 101 8.70 -10.00 2.63
C GLY A 101 9.76 -9.29 3.46
N GLU A 102 10.99 -9.18 2.98
CA GLU A 102 12.07 -8.46 3.66
C GLU A 102 11.81 -6.95 3.82
N GLU A 103 11.17 -6.31 2.83
CA GLU A 103 10.80 -4.90 2.92
C GLU A 103 9.66 -4.70 3.92
N LEU A 104 8.70 -5.61 3.96
CA LEU A 104 7.65 -5.60 4.97
C LEU A 104 8.21 -5.89 6.37
N ALA A 105 9.17 -6.82 6.50
CA ALA A 105 9.82 -7.16 7.75
C ALA A 105 10.56 -5.98 8.37
N ALA A 106 11.08 -5.05 7.57
CA ALA A 106 11.74 -3.86 8.08
C ALA A 106 10.85 -3.00 8.99
N ARG A 107 9.51 -3.09 8.85
CA ARG A 107 8.54 -2.37 9.69
C ARG A 107 8.41 -2.92 11.10
N PHE A 108 9.00 -4.10 11.38
CA PHE A 108 9.02 -4.73 12.70
C PHE A 108 10.28 -4.43 13.49
N ALA A 109 11.22 -3.62 12.95
CA ALA A 109 12.49 -3.29 13.58
C ALA A 109 12.33 -2.58 14.95
N ASP A 110 11.30 -1.74 15.13
CA ASP A 110 10.92 -1.19 16.42
C ASP A 110 9.66 -1.91 16.96
N PRO A 111 9.77 -2.71 18.03
CA PRO A 111 8.64 -3.44 18.59
C PRO A 111 7.45 -2.54 19.02
N ARG A 112 7.73 -1.27 19.36
CA ARG A 112 6.69 -0.31 19.76
C ARG A 112 5.84 0.16 18.57
N GLN A 113 6.42 0.11 17.39
CA GLN A 113 5.79 0.48 16.12
C GLN A 113 5.43 -0.74 15.26
N ALA A 114 5.76 -1.94 15.73
CA ALA A 114 5.50 -3.17 14.99
C ALA A 114 4.00 -3.27 14.62
N PRO A 115 3.67 -3.58 13.38
CA PRO A 115 2.29 -3.76 12.93
C PRO A 115 1.57 -4.87 13.71
N THR A 116 0.25 -4.72 13.85
CA THR A 116 -0.64 -5.75 14.38
C THR A 116 -1.62 -6.25 13.32
N ILE A 117 -1.78 -5.49 12.24
CA ILE A 117 -2.62 -5.82 11.08
C ILE A 117 -1.91 -5.32 9.83
N MET A 118 -1.93 -6.13 8.77
CA MET A 118 -1.51 -5.72 7.43
C MET A 118 -2.72 -5.25 6.62
N ALA A 119 -2.55 -4.25 5.75
CA ALA A 119 -3.63 -3.79 4.86
C ALA A 119 -3.10 -3.60 3.44
N ASN A 120 -3.47 -4.51 2.53
CA ASN A 120 -3.10 -4.40 1.11
C ASN A 120 -4.22 -3.74 0.30
N VAL A 121 -3.89 -2.64 -0.39
CA VAL A 121 -4.78 -2.00 -1.36
C VAL A 121 -4.20 -2.20 -2.76
N SER A 122 -5.02 -2.70 -3.70
CA SER A 122 -4.54 -3.08 -5.02
C SER A 122 -5.47 -2.67 -6.14
N ASN A 123 -4.89 -2.20 -7.23
CA ASN A 123 -5.55 -2.09 -8.52
C ASN A 123 -5.06 -3.22 -9.42
N LEU A 124 -5.89 -4.25 -9.61
CA LEU A 124 -5.57 -5.41 -10.45
C LEU A 124 -6.22 -5.36 -11.83
N ALA A 125 -6.87 -4.25 -12.20
CA ALA A 125 -7.56 -4.11 -13.49
C ALA A 125 -6.62 -4.30 -14.69
N TRP A 126 -5.33 -4.07 -14.53
CA TRP A 126 -4.31 -4.23 -15.56
C TRP A 126 -4.10 -5.67 -16.02
N PHE A 127 -4.42 -6.64 -15.16
CA PHE A 127 -4.11 -8.07 -15.39
C PHE A 127 -5.28 -8.90 -15.87
N GLY A 128 -6.47 -8.28 -16.07
CA GLY A 128 -7.70 -9.01 -16.40
C GLY A 128 -8.20 -9.90 -15.25
N GLU A 129 -9.12 -10.81 -15.55
CA GLU A 129 -9.86 -11.59 -14.54
C GLU A 129 -9.29 -13.00 -14.30
N GLN A 130 -8.03 -13.28 -14.65
CA GLN A 130 -7.53 -14.65 -14.66
C GLN A 130 -6.53 -14.96 -13.52
N VAL A 131 -5.41 -15.56 -13.89
CA VAL A 131 -4.42 -16.17 -12.97
C VAL A 131 -3.85 -15.18 -11.95
N ALA A 132 -3.67 -13.92 -12.34
CA ALA A 132 -3.04 -12.91 -11.49
C ALA A 132 -3.81 -12.65 -10.17
N ILE A 133 -5.14 -12.72 -10.20
CA ILE A 133 -5.97 -12.53 -9.00
C ILE A 133 -5.67 -13.61 -7.95
N HIS A 134 -5.66 -14.88 -8.39
CA HIS A 134 -5.40 -16.02 -7.50
C HIS A 134 -3.97 -16.03 -6.99
N GLN A 135 -2.99 -15.74 -7.86
CA GLN A 135 -1.58 -15.67 -7.46
C GLN A 135 -1.36 -14.57 -6.43
N HIS A 136 -1.91 -13.39 -6.66
CA HIS A 136 -1.79 -12.26 -5.75
C HIS A 136 -2.47 -12.53 -4.40
N LEU A 137 -3.60 -13.25 -4.40
CA LEU A 137 -4.24 -13.69 -3.16
C LEU A 137 -3.34 -14.67 -2.39
N GLN A 138 -2.71 -15.62 -3.08
CA GLN A 138 -1.79 -16.56 -2.43
C GLN A 138 -0.58 -15.87 -1.81
N ILE A 139 -0.04 -14.83 -2.47
CA ILE A 139 1.05 -14.03 -1.92
C ILE A 139 0.61 -13.38 -0.60
N ALA A 140 -0.56 -12.73 -0.57
CA ALA A 140 -1.09 -12.12 0.65
C ALA A 140 -1.29 -13.15 1.79
N ARG A 141 -1.78 -14.36 1.47
CA ARG A 141 -1.91 -15.47 2.44
C ARG A 141 -0.56 -15.89 3.01
N MET A 142 0.47 -15.99 2.15
CA MET A 142 1.83 -16.30 2.60
C MET A 142 2.39 -15.22 3.52
N ARG A 143 2.08 -13.94 3.27
CA ARG A 143 2.49 -12.86 4.17
C ARG A 143 1.81 -12.94 5.53
N SER A 144 0.49 -13.23 5.56
CA SER A 144 -0.21 -13.46 6.83
C SER A 144 0.42 -14.59 7.64
N LEU A 145 0.75 -15.73 7.00
CA LEU A 145 1.44 -16.85 7.63
C LEU A 145 2.84 -16.48 8.14
N GLU A 146 3.64 -15.78 7.32
CA GLU A 146 5.02 -15.43 7.65
C GLU A 146 5.08 -14.47 8.85
N PHE A 147 4.25 -13.44 8.85
CA PHE A 147 4.25 -12.45 9.93
C PHE A 147 3.31 -12.81 11.09
N GLN A 148 2.53 -13.87 10.97
CA GLN A 148 1.51 -14.27 11.94
C GLN A 148 0.53 -13.15 12.26
N LEU A 149 0.15 -12.37 11.23
CA LEU A 149 -0.75 -11.23 11.33
C LEU A 149 -1.93 -11.36 10.36
N PRO A 150 -3.11 -10.90 10.74
CA PRO A 150 -4.22 -10.79 9.81
C PRO A 150 -3.92 -9.74 8.73
N THR A 151 -4.39 -9.99 7.52
CA THR A 151 -4.31 -9.08 6.38
C THR A 151 -5.70 -8.69 5.90
N LEU A 152 -5.96 -7.40 5.87
CA LEU A 152 -7.11 -6.81 5.19
C LEU A 152 -6.72 -6.53 3.74
N ARG A 153 -7.45 -7.11 2.81
CA ARG A 153 -7.20 -6.91 1.39
C ARG A 153 -8.37 -6.22 0.72
N ALA A 154 -8.12 -5.07 0.10
CA ALA A 154 -9.10 -4.29 -0.64
C ALA A 154 -8.62 -4.10 -2.09
N THR A 155 -9.40 -4.59 -3.05
CA THR A 155 -9.08 -4.51 -4.48
C THR A 155 -10.25 -3.92 -5.25
N ASN A 156 -9.96 -3.16 -6.30
CA ASN A 156 -11.01 -2.69 -7.21
C ASN A 156 -11.53 -3.81 -8.12
N THR A 157 -10.62 -4.68 -8.58
CA THR A 157 -10.91 -5.94 -9.27
C THR A 157 -10.12 -7.05 -8.59
N GLY A 158 -10.73 -8.20 -8.40
CA GLY A 158 -10.06 -9.33 -7.73
C GLY A 158 -10.65 -9.65 -6.35
N ALA A 159 -9.86 -10.28 -5.49
CA ALA A 159 -10.31 -10.77 -4.20
C ALA A 159 -10.17 -9.69 -3.11
N THR A 160 -11.31 -9.14 -2.67
CA THR A 160 -11.41 -8.34 -1.44
C THR A 160 -11.80 -9.27 -0.31
N VAL A 161 -10.89 -9.49 0.64
CA VAL A 161 -10.99 -10.50 1.69
C VAL A 161 -10.31 -10.07 2.98
N VAL A 162 -10.65 -10.73 4.06
CA VAL A 162 -9.90 -10.75 5.31
C VAL A 162 -9.19 -12.10 5.39
N ILE A 163 -7.89 -12.08 5.58
CA ILE A 163 -7.06 -13.27 5.74
C ILE A 163 -6.60 -13.27 7.20
N ASP A 164 -6.78 -14.38 7.89
CA ASP A 164 -6.32 -14.50 9.28
C ASP A 164 -4.81 -14.74 9.38
N HIS A 165 -4.30 -14.88 10.58
CA HIS A 165 -2.88 -15.13 10.84
C HIS A 165 -2.41 -16.53 10.40
N GLU A 166 -3.34 -17.45 10.14
CA GLU A 166 -3.08 -18.79 9.60
C GLU A 166 -3.13 -18.84 8.07
N GLY A 167 -3.38 -17.69 7.41
CA GLY A 167 -3.46 -17.57 5.97
C GLY A 167 -4.77 -18.09 5.37
N LEU A 168 -5.84 -18.17 6.16
CA LEU A 168 -7.16 -18.69 5.75
C LEU A 168 -8.17 -17.58 5.51
#